data_59100faaf58e8ac1eb73ea9a11a04e26
#
_entry.id   59100faaf58e8ac1eb73ea9a11a04e26
#
_cell.length_a   1.000
_cell.length_b   1.000
_cell.length_c   1.000
_cell.angle_alpha   90.00
_cell.angle_beta   90.00
_cell.angle_gamma   90.00
#
_symmetry.space_group_name_H-M   'P 1'
#
loop_
_entity.id
_entity.type
_entity.pdbx_description
1 polymer ?
#
loop_
_entity_poly.entity_id
_entity_poly.type
_entity_poly.pdbx_seq_one_letter_code
_entity_poly.pdbx_strand_id
1 'polypeptide(L)'
;YFKGISLRKIQDHLKQFERTHVSYVAVYKWIRKYVALMEQYAKTLKPQLSGVWHVDEMKVNVHGKWHWLWNIMDSDTRYILASHVAQGRGATEAQEALHIAKENGEPTFLISDGLASYPTAVSREFRNTVHLSRVGIQGEVNNNRIERFHGTVRERNKVMRAIKKPNSPIIEGQRIYYNHIRPHQALNGKTPAEACGIKVKGENKWLTLIQNTSQT
;
A
#
# COMPACT_ATOMS: atom_id res chain seq x y z
N TYR A 1 11.36 10.35 2.83
CA TYR A 1 10.98 9.37 3.82
C TYR A 1 10.60 8.03 3.18
N PHE A 2 9.59 7.99 2.31
CA PHE A 2 9.11 6.75 1.67
C PHE A 2 10.11 6.10 0.69
N LYS A 3 11.17 6.79 0.31
CA LYS A 3 12.33 6.22 -0.41
C LYS A 3 13.35 5.53 0.51
N GLY A 4 13.07 5.38 1.82
CA GLY A 4 13.94 4.70 2.78
C GLY A 4 14.95 5.63 3.49
N ILE A 5 14.67 6.92 3.58
CA ILE A 5 15.51 7.88 4.31
C ILE A 5 14.88 8.16 5.68
N SER A 6 15.64 8.03 6.77
CA SER A 6 15.14 8.30 8.12
C SER A 6 14.85 9.79 8.35
N LEU A 7 13.97 10.11 9.29
CA LEU A 7 13.60 11.50 9.62
C LEU A 7 14.82 12.36 9.98
N ARG A 8 15.80 11.80 10.70
CA ARG A 8 17.03 12.51 11.09
C ARG A 8 17.94 12.76 9.88
N LYS A 9 18.04 11.80 8.94
CA LYS A 9 18.77 12.00 7.69
C LYS A 9 18.10 13.04 6.79
N ILE A 10 16.76 13.11 6.79
CA ILE A 10 16.02 14.18 6.08
C ILE A 10 16.32 15.53 6.72
N GLN A 11 16.27 15.63 8.04
CA GLN A 11 16.66 16.86 8.77
C GLN A 11 18.06 17.32 8.40
N ASP A 12 19.03 16.40 8.41
CA ASP A 12 20.41 16.70 8.04
C ASP A 12 20.53 17.15 6.59
N HIS A 13 19.89 16.43 5.66
CA HIS A 13 19.85 16.82 4.25
C HIS A 13 19.29 18.23 4.02
N LEU A 14 18.17 18.56 4.65
CA LEU A 14 17.55 19.89 4.54
C LEU A 14 18.48 20.99 5.10
N LYS A 15 19.20 20.70 6.18
CA LYS A 15 20.19 21.62 6.74
C LYS A 15 21.38 21.83 5.80
N GLN A 16 21.97 20.74 5.27
CA GLN A 16 23.23 20.78 4.51
C GLN A 16 23.02 21.30 3.08
N PHE A 17 21.95 20.88 2.39
CA PHE A 17 21.75 21.18 0.98
C PHE A 17 20.75 22.30 0.72
N GLU A 18 19.70 22.39 1.55
CA GLU A 18 18.61 23.37 1.37
C GLU A 18 18.71 24.56 2.34
N ARG A 19 19.75 24.59 3.20
CA ARG A 19 19.93 25.62 4.26
C ARG A 19 18.68 25.81 5.14
N THR A 20 17.84 24.77 5.25
CA THR A 20 16.57 24.82 5.97
C THR A 20 16.71 24.15 7.34
N HIS A 21 16.51 24.92 8.39
CA HIS A 21 16.64 24.47 9.79
C HIS A 21 15.28 24.03 10.34
N VAL A 22 15.05 22.71 10.34
CA VAL A 22 13.81 22.11 10.86
C VAL A 22 14.14 20.92 11.77
N SER A 23 13.28 20.63 12.74
CA SER A 23 13.42 19.43 13.56
C SER A 23 12.89 18.20 12.83
N TYR A 24 13.43 17.01 13.15
CA TYR A 24 12.88 15.74 12.62
C TYR A 24 11.41 15.53 13.03
N VAL A 25 10.97 16.14 14.15
CA VAL A 25 9.57 16.12 14.58
C VAL A 25 8.69 16.95 13.64
N ALA A 26 9.18 18.11 13.19
CA ALA A 26 8.48 18.93 12.19
C ALA A 26 8.34 18.16 10.87
N VAL A 27 9.40 17.50 10.40
CA VAL A 27 9.36 16.64 9.21
C VAL A 27 8.30 15.54 9.36
N TYR A 28 8.22 14.89 10.53
CA TYR A 28 7.21 13.87 10.80
C TYR A 28 5.78 14.43 10.78
N LYS A 29 5.56 15.62 11.37
CA LYS A 29 4.26 16.32 11.32
C LYS A 29 3.85 16.63 9.87
N TRP A 30 4.77 17.08 9.03
CA TRP A 30 4.52 17.34 7.61
C TRP A 30 4.12 16.07 6.87
N ILE A 31 4.87 14.96 7.06
CA ILE A 31 4.53 13.68 6.44
C ILE A 31 3.10 13.28 6.80
N ARG A 32 2.73 13.34 8.08
CA ARG A 32 1.38 12.99 8.52
C ARG A 32 0.31 13.87 7.89
N LYS A 33 0.54 15.19 7.86
CA LYS A 33 -0.40 16.15 7.26
C LYS A 33 -0.62 15.87 5.78
N TYR A 34 0.46 15.77 5.03
CA TYR A 34 0.36 15.61 3.58
C TYR A 34 -0.13 14.21 3.17
N VAL A 35 0.22 13.16 3.91
CA VAL A 35 -0.33 11.82 3.65
C VAL A 35 -1.85 11.82 3.86
N ALA A 36 -2.37 12.42 4.93
CA ALA A 36 -3.80 12.48 5.17
C ALA A 36 -4.55 13.23 4.06
N LEU A 37 -3.99 14.34 3.56
CA LEU A 37 -4.55 15.07 2.42
C LEU A 37 -4.55 14.21 1.14
N MET A 38 -3.40 13.63 0.80
CA MET A 38 -3.28 12.79 -0.40
C MET A 38 -4.17 11.54 -0.35
N GLU A 39 -4.40 10.97 0.84
CA GLU A 39 -5.33 9.85 1.04
C GLU A 39 -6.76 10.25 0.66
N GLN A 40 -7.22 11.42 1.10
CA GLN A 40 -8.55 11.92 0.74
C GLN A 40 -8.69 12.04 -0.79
N TYR A 41 -7.70 12.65 -1.45
CA TYR A 41 -7.70 12.75 -2.91
C TYR A 41 -7.63 11.38 -3.59
N ALA A 42 -6.75 10.48 -3.13
CA ALA A 42 -6.60 9.15 -3.71
C ALA A 42 -7.90 8.33 -3.68
N LYS A 43 -8.75 8.52 -2.66
CA LYS A 43 -10.07 7.87 -2.57
C LYS A 43 -11.07 8.35 -3.63
N THR A 44 -10.88 9.53 -4.20
CA THR A 44 -11.73 10.03 -5.30
C THR A 44 -11.37 9.43 -6.65
N LEU A 45 -10.17 8.85 -6.77
CA LEU A 45 -9.67 8.28 -8.00
C LEU A 45 -10.26 6.89 -8.23
N LYS A 46 -10.65 6.60 -9.46
CA LYS A 46 -11.24 5.30 -9.84
C LYS A 46 -10.27 4.52 -10.73
N PRO A 47 -9.56 3.52 -10.17
CA PRO A 47 -8.65 2.69 -10.95
C PRO A 47 -9.43 1.73 -11.87
N GLN A 48 -8.91 1.52 -13.09
CA GLN A 48 -9.34 0.45 -13.98
C GLN A 48 -8.55 -0.81 -13.62
N LEU A 49 -9.22 -1.80 -13.05
CA LEU A 49 -8.62 -3.00 -12.49
C LEU A 49 -8.83 -4.20 -13.41
N SER A 50 -7.94 -5.20 -13.34
CA SER A 50 -7.98 -6.40 -14.17
C SER A 50 -9.09 -7.39 -13.79
N GLY A 51 -9.66 -7.27 -12.59
CA GLY A 51 -10.60 -8.23 -12.04
C GLY A 51 -9.95 -9.48 -11.41
N VAL A 52 -8.62 -9.55 -11.40
CA VAL A 52 -7.85 -10.59 -10.71
C VAL A 52 -7.04 -9.96 -9.62
N TRP A 53 -7.34 -10.29 -8.37
CA TRP A 53 -6.64 -9.71 -7.22
C TRP A 53 -5.84 -10.77 -6.46
N HIS A 54 -4.74 -10.33 -5.86
CA HIS A 54 -3.95 -11.10 -4.92
C HIS A 54 -4.18 -10.58 -3.51
N VAL A 55 -4.27 -11.48 -2.54
CA VAL A 55 -4.27 -11.14 -1.12
C VAL A 55 -3.19 -11.92 -0.42
N ASP A 56 -2.45 -11.25 0.45
CA ASP A 56 -1.42 -11.84 1.30
C ASP A 56 -1.16 -10.97 2.52
N GLU A 57 -0.63 -11.55 3.59
CA GLU A 57 -0.29 -10.83 4.81
C GLU A 57 1.17 -11.02 5.21
N MET A 58 1.70 -10.02 5.89
CA MET A 58 3.06 -10.04 6.42
C MET A 58 3.11 -9.53 7.86
N LYS A 59 4.06 -10.03 8.65
CA LYS A 59 4.30 -9.50 9.99
C LYS A 59 4.88 -8.09 9.93
N VAL A 60 4.36 -7.22 10.78
CA VAL A 60 4.83 -5.85 10.97
C VAL A 60 4.92 -5.52 12.45
N ASN A 61 5.96 -4.80 12.86
CA ASN A 61 6.12 -4.37 14.24
C ASN A 61 5.37 -3.05 14.47
N VAL A 62 4.43 -3.06 15.41
CA VAL A 62 3.68 -1.87 15.85
C VAL A 62 3.96 -1.66 17.34
N HIS A 63 4.70 -0.63 17.66
CA HIS A 63 5.06 -0.26 19.04
C HIS A 63 5.64 -1.43 19.86
N GLY A 64 6.55 -2.20 19.25
CA GLY A 64 7.18 -3.35 19.90
C GLY A 64 6.38 -4.66 19.85
N LYS A 65 5.14 -4.64 19.39
CA LYS A 65 4.29 -5.84 19.25
C LYS A 65 4.14 -6.24 17.80
N TRP A 66 4.09 -7.56 17.54
CA TRP A 66 3.84 -8.09 16.22
C TRP A 66 2.37 -7.98 15.86
N HIS A 67 2.10 -7.47 14.67
CA HIS A 67 0.80 -7.37 14.01
C HIS A 67 0.91 -7.96 12.61
N TRP A 68 -0.21 -8.08 11.92
CA TRP A 68 -0.29 -8.52 10.53
C TRP A 68 -0.70 -7.35 9.65
N LEU A 69 0.04 -7.13 8.58
CA LEU A 69 -0.29 -6.18 7.53
C LEU A 69 -0.86 -6.97 6.35
N TRP A 70 -2.15 -6.85 6.17
CA TRP A 70 -2.91 -7.45 5.09
C TRP A 70 -2.85 -6.54 3.87
N ASN A 71 -2.50 -7.08 2.71
CA ASN A 71 -2.41 -6.32 1.47
C ASN A 71 -3.24 -6.98 0.39
N ILE A 72 -3.96 -6.17 -0.40
CA ILE A 72 -4.69 -6.60 -1.58
C ILE A 72 -4.14 -5.83 -2.78
N MET A 73 -3.79 -6.56 -3.84
CA MET A 73 -3.15 -6.03 -5.04
C MET A 73 -3.87 -6.51 -6.30
N ASP A 74 -4.12 -5.61 -7.24
CA ASP A 74 -4.54 -5.98 -8.60
C ASP A 74 -3.39 -6.65 -9.35
N SER A 75 -3.70 -7.76 -10.02
CA SER A 75 -2.71 -8.62 -10.66
C SER A 75 -1.91 -7.90 -11.74
N ASP A 76 -2.59 -7.23 -12.67
CA ASP A 76 -1.96 -6.72 -13.88
C ASP A 76 -1.34 -5.33 -13.66
N THR A 77 -2.07 -4.46 -13.00
CA THR A 77 -1.62 -3.09 -12.75
C THR A 77 -0.71 -2.97 -11.53
N ARG A 78 -0.65 -4.01 -10.67
CA ARG A 78 0.05 -4.00 -9.36
C ARG A 78 -0.46 -2.92 -8.40
N TYR A 79 -1.64 -2.37 -8.66
CA TYR A 79 -2.24 -1.38 -7.80
C TYR A 79 -2.62 -1.98 -6.45
N ILE A 80 -2.15 -1.39 -5.37
CA ILE A 80 -2.50 -1.80 -4.00
C ILE A 80 -3.85 -1.19 -3.66
N LEU A 81 -4.88 -2.05 -3.57
CA LEU A 81 -6.23 -1.64 -3.24
C LEU A 81 -6.40 -1.35 -1.75
N ALA A 82 -5.81 -2.22 -0.91
CA ALA A 82 -5.85 -2.08 0.54
C ALA A 82 -4.53 -2.46 1.19
N SER A 83 -4.22 -1.81 2.31
CA SER A 83 -3.15 -2.16 3.25
C SER A 83 -3.70 -1.96 4.66
N HIS A 84 -4.07 -3.05 5.33
CA HIS A 84 -4.74 -3.03 6.63
C HIS A 84 -3.87 -3.69 7.70
N VAL A 85 -3.73 -3.05 8.86
CA VAL A 85 -2.96 -3.58 9.99
C VAL A 85 -3.92 -4.10 11.05
N ALA A 86 -3.83 -5.39 11.34
CA ALA A 86 -4.62 -6.05 12.37
C ALA A 86 -3.74 -6.80 13.37
N GLN A 87 -4.25 -7.06 14.58
CA GLN A 87 -3.52 -7.82 15.58
C GLN A 87 -3.57 -9.32 15.30
N GLY A 88 -4.69 -9.81 14.81
CA GLY A 88 -4.92 -11.21 14.50
C GLY A 88 -4.62 -11.60 13.05
N ARG A 89 -4.63 -12.91 12.80
CA ARG A 89 -4.47 -13.54 11.48
C ARG A 89 -5.71 -14.41 11.14
N GLY A 90 -6.87 -14.00 11.61
CA GLY A 90 -8.12 -14.73 11.46
C GLY A 90 -8.94 -14.29 10.25
N ALA A 91 -10.09 -14.94 10.07
CA ALA A 91 -11.02 -14.64 9.00
C ALA A 91 -11.65 -13.23 9.12
N THR A 92 -11.81 -12.73 10.34
CA THR A 92 -12.35 -11.39 10.58
C THR A 92 -11.39 -10.32 10.07
N GLU A 93 -10.11 -10.42 10.42
CA GLU A 93 -9.09 -9.45 9.99
C GLU A 93 -8.86 -9.52 8.48
N ALA A 94 -8.87 -10.72 7.90
CA ALA A 94 -8.83 -10.89 6.45
C ALA A 94 -10.06 -10.22 5.79
N GLN A 95 -11.25 -10.41 6.35
CA GLN A 95 -12.47 -9.80 5.85
C GLN A 95 -12.43 -8.27 5.93
N GLU A 96 -11.94 -7.68 7.02
CA GLU A 96 -11.76 -6.22 7.15
C GLU A 96 -10.88 -5.65 6.03
N ALA A 97 -9.79 -6.34 5.70
CA ALA A 97 -8.92 -5.93 4.61
C ALA A 97 -9.61 -6.03 3.24
N LEU A 98 -10.37 -7.12 2.99
CA LEU A 98 -11.14 -7.32 1.77
C LEU A 98 -12.27 -6.29 1.65
N HIS A 99 -12.92 -5.92 2.77
CA HIS A 99 -13.96 -4.88 2.81
C HIS A 99 -13.42 -3.52 2.33
N ILE A 100 -12.22 -3.13 2.77
CA ILE A 100 -11.57 -1.91 2.30
C ILE A 100 -11.29 -1.99 0.78
N ALA A 101 -10.81 -3.13 0.29
CA ALA A 101 -10.53 -3.32 -1.13
C ALA A 101 -11.80 -3.26 -1.99
N LYS A 102 -12.94 -3.73 -1.46
CA LYS A 102 -14.26 -3.76 -2.12
C LYS A 102 -14.78 -2.37 -2.50
N GLU A 103 -14.31 -1.29 -1.87
CA GLU A 103 -14.61 0.08 -2.30
C GLU A 103 -14.23 0.34 -3.78
N ASN A 104 -13.34 -0.47 -4.34
CA ASN A 104 -12.91 -0.44 -5.74
C ASN A 104 -13.65 -1.43 -6.66
N GLY A 105 -14.64 -2.16 -6.15
CA GLY A 105 -15.41 -3.17 -6.87
C GLY A 105 -15.24 -4.59 -6.33
N GLU A 106 -15.65 -5.57 -7.11
CA GLU A 106 -15.55 -7.00 -6.79
C GLU A 106 -14.70 -7.70 -7.86
N PRO A 107 -13.67 -8.49 -7.49
CA PRO A 107 -12.85 -9.20 -8.45
C PRO A 107 -13.57 -10.46 -8.97
N THR A 108 -13.27 -10.87 -10.19
CA THR A 108 -13.68 -12.18 -10.72
C THR A 108 -12.91 -13.31 -10.04
N PHE A 109 -11.60 -13.10 -9.82
CA PHE A 109 -10.71 -14.06 -9.16
C PHE A 109 -9.95 -13.41 -8.03
N LEU A 110 -9.88 -14.08 -6.88
CA LEU A 110 -9.02 -13.72 -5.76
C LEU A 110 -8.02 -14.85 -5.50
N ILE A 111 -6.74 -14.52 -5.54
CA ILE A 111 -5.62 -15.45 -5.36
C ILE A 111 -5.02 -15.24 -3.98
N SER A 112 -4.85 -16.33 -3.22
CA SER A 112 -4.17 -16.30 -1.92
C SER A 112 -3.23 -17.50 -1.74
N ASP A 113 -2.45 -17.47 -0.67
CA ASP A 113 -1.77 -18.66 -0.15
C ASP A 113 -2.78 -19.65 0.48
N GLY A 114 -2.28 -20.70 1.11
CA GLY A 114 -3.09 -21.75 1.76
C GLY A 114 -3.63 -21.40 3.14
N LEU A 115 -3.61 -20.14 3.59
CA LEU A 115 -4.11 -19.77 4.91
C LEU A 115 -5.60 -20.05 5.05
N ALA A 116 -5.99 -20.80 6.09
CA ALA A 116 -7.35 -21.26 6.31
C ALA A 116 -8.40 -20.15 6.56
N SER A 117 -7.96 -18.94 6.89
CA SER A 117 -8.86 -17.79 7.10
C SER A 117 -9.42 -17.19 5.81
N TYR A 118 -8.74 -17.33 4.67
CA TYR A 118 -9.16 -16.71 3.41
C TYR A 118 -10.50 -17.23 2.85
N PRO A 119 -10.75 -18.56 2.76
CA PRO A 119 -12.01 -19.03 2.21
C PRO A 119 -13.24 -18.44 2.92
N THR A 120 -13.20 -18.40 4.24
CA THR A 120 -14.28 -17.83 5.07
C THR A 120 -14.40 -16.31 4.87
N ALA A 121 -13.29 -15.58 4.83
CA ALA A 121 -13.29 -14.14 4.64
C ALA A 121 -13.84 -13.76 3.25
N VAL A 122 -13.40 -14.46 2.20
CA VAL A 122 -13.84 -14.24 0.82
C VAL A 122 -15.34 -14.50 0.67
N SER A 123 -15.84 -15.64 1.18
CA SER A 123 -17.27 -15.99 1.09
C SER A 123 -18.18 -15.02 1.83
N ARG A 124 -17.69 -14.37 2.89
CA ARG A 124 -18.45 -13.35 3.63
C ARG A 124 -18.46 -12.00 2.89
N GLU A 125 -17.39 -11.67 2.21
CA GLU A 125 -17.23 -10.33 1.62
C GLU A 125 -17.69 -10.26 0.17
N PHE A 126 -17.42 -11.29 -0.63
CA PHE A 126 -17.71 -11.31 -2.07
C PHE A 126 -18.75 -12.39 -2.42
N ARG A 127 -19.65 -12.05 -3.36
CA ARG A 127 -20.72 -12.99 -3.78
C ARG A 127 -20.34 -13.80 -5.01
N ASN A 128 -19.65 -13.18 -5.96
CA ASN A 128 -19.38 -13.77 -7.28
C ASN A 128 -17.89 -14.02 -7.55
N THR A 129 -17.04 -13.87 -6.51
CA THR A 129 -15.60 -14.03 -6.64
C THR A 129 -15.20 -15.49 -6.51
N VAL A 130 -14.45 -16.01 -7.47
CA VAL A 130 -13.81 -17.32 -7.40
C VAL A 130 -12.51 -17.22 -6.63
N HIS A 131 -12.44 -17.90 -5.49
CA HIS A 131 -11.24 -17.93 -4.66
C HIS A 131 -10.31 -19.07 -5.09
N LEU A 132 -9.08 -18.71 -5.49
CA LEU A 132 -8.00 -19.63 -5.84
C LEU A 132 -6.99 -19.67 -4.71
N SER A 133 -7.03 -20.74 -3.91
CA SER A 133 -6.11 -20.95 -2.78
C SER A 133 -5.01 -21.96 -3.12
N ARG A 134 -3.90 -21.95 -2.37
CA ARG A 134 -2.77 -22.88 -2.49
C ARG A 134 -2.06 -22.85 -3.84
N VAL A 135 -1.97 -21.69 -4.44
CA VAL A 135 -1.27 -21.53 -5.72
C VAL A 135 0.24 -21.61 -5.44
N GLY A 136 0.88 -22.64 -5.99
CA GLY A 136 2.31 -22.92 -5.79
C GLY A 136 3.21 -21.87 -6.44
N ILE A 137 4.44 -21.72 -5.89
CA ILE A 137 5.45 -20.77 -6.37
C ILE A 137 5.84 -20.99 -7.85
N GLN A 138 5.66 -22.19 -8.38
CA GLN A 138 6.03 -22.59 -9.75
C GLN A 138 4.85 -22.63 -10.74
N GLY A 139 3.62 -22.31 -10.30
CA GLY A 139 2.46 -22.28 -11.18
C GLY A 139 2.38 -20.98 -11.99
N GLU A 140 1.64 -21.01 -13.11
CA GLU A 140 1.30 -19.80 -13.89
C GLU A 140 0.57 -18.76 -13.03
N VAL A 141 -0.21 -19.22 -12.06
CA VAL A 141 -0.89 -18.41 -11.07
C VAL A 141 -0.11 -18.50 -9.75
N ASN A 142 0.51 -17.43 -9.31
CA ASN A 142 1.34 -17.39 -8.10
C ASN A 142 1.23 -16.05 -7.37
N ASN A 143 1.66 -16.03 -6.10
CA ASN A 143 1.64 -14.83 -5.24
C ASN A 143 2.92 -13.97 -5.32
N ASN A 144 3.84 -14.26 -6.23
CA ASN A 144 5.15 -13.58 -6.33
C ASN A 144 5.05 -12.04 -6.46
N ARG A 145 3.97 -11.53 -7.05
CA ARG A 145 3.76 -10.08 -7.24
C ARG A 145 3.57 -9.36 -5.91
N ILE A 146 2.70 -9.90 -5.06
CA ILE A 146 2.42 -9.31 -3.74
C ILE A 146 3.58 -9.58 -2.75
N GLU A 147 4.24 -10.73 -2.84
CA GLU A 147 5.45 -11.02 -2.06
C GLU A 147 6.59 -10.04 -2.36
N ARG A 148 6.77 -9.64 -3.62
CA ARG A 148 7.73 -8.59 -4.00
C ARG A 148 7.37 -7.24 -3.38
N PHE A 149 6.08 -6.91 -3.29
CA PHE A 149 5.63 -5.72 -2.55
C PHE A 149 5.97 -5.83 -1.06
N HIS A 150 5.76 -6.99 -0.44
CA HIS A 150 6.15 -7.26 0.94
C HIS A 150 7.66 -7.07 1.16
N GLY A 151 8.50 -7.50 0.23
CA GLY A 151 9.94 -7.23 0.24
C GLY A 151 10.24 -5.72 0.30
N THR A 152 9.57 -4.93 -0.54
CA THR A 152 9.68 -3.47 -0.52
C THR A 152 9.25 -2.86 0.81
N VAL A 153 8.14 -3.32 1.40
CA VAL A 153 7.66 -2.84 2.70
C VAL A 153 8.64 -3.20 3.82
N ARG A 154 9.19 -4.43 3.82
CA ARG A 154 10.20 -4.86 4.82
C ARG A 154 11.45 -3.97 4.80
N GLU A 155 11.97 -3.64 3.63
CA GLU A 155 13.12 -2.73 3.50
C GLU A 155 12.82 -1.34 4.09
N ARG A 156 11.63 -0.80 3.85
CA ARG A 156 11.21 0.48 4.42
C ARG A 156 11.07 0.41 5.94
N ASN A 157 10.47 -0.66 6.45
CA ASN A 157 10.26 -0.84 7.88
C ASN A 157 11.58 -0.93 8.66
N LYS A 158 12.65 -1.47 8.09
CA LYS A 158 14.00 -1.44 8.69
C LYS A 158 14.48 -0.01 9.01
N VAL A 159 14.23 0.94 8.13
CA VAL A 159 14.62 2.35 8.29
C VAL A 159 13.66 3.10 9.19
N MET A 160 12.38 2.81 9.13
CA MET A 160 11.32 3.52 9.86
C MET A 160 11.24 3.14 11.34
N ARG A 161 11.88 2.06 11.76
CA ARG A 161 12.00 1.59 13.16
C ARG A 161 10.66 1.56 13.89
N ALA A 162 9.75 0.73 13.43
CA ALA A 162 8.41 0.47 13.97
C ALA A 162 7.36 1.57 13.68
N ILE A 163 6.20 1.07 13.35
CA ILE A 163 4.95 1.82 13.28
C ILE A 163 4.48 2.05 14.72
N LYS A 164 3.99 3.25 15.04
CA LYS A 164 3.59 3.58 16.41
C LYS A 164 2.16 3.17 16.74
N LYS A 165 1.29 3.10 15.72
CA LYS A 165 -0.13 2.72 15.86
C LYS A 165 -0.56 1.93 14.63
N PRO A 166 -1.53 0.99 14.73
CA PRO A 166 -2.03 0.24 13.59
C PRO A 166 -2.57 1.14 12.46
N ASN A 167 -3.33 2.18 12.82
CA ASN A 167 -3.85 3.19 11.90
C ASN A 167 -2.83 4.32 11.60
N SER A 168 -1.55 3.99 11.52
CA SER A 168 -0.52 4.97 11.23
C SER A 168 -0.62 5.48 9.79
N PRO A 169 -0.60 6.79 9.55
CA PRO A 169 -0.55 7.34 8.18
C PRO A 169 0.70 6.92 7.41
N ILE A 170 1.67 6.29 8.05
CA ILE A 170 2.86 5.75 7.38
C ILE A 170 2.50 4.59 6.44
N ILE A 171 1.57 3.72 6.83
CA ILE A 171 1.10 2.61 5.98
C ILE A 171 0.43 3.18 4.72
N GLU A 172 -0.49 4.11 4.90
CA GLU A 172 -1.16 4.78 3.80
C GLU A 172 -0.18 5.55 2.91
N GLY A 173 0.78 6.25 3.50
CA GLY A 173 1.83 6.93 2.74
C GLY A 173 2.72 5.97 1.94
N GLN A 174 2.97 4.74 2.41
CA GLN A 174 3.65 3.71 1.65
C GLN A 174 2.81 3.25 0.45
N ARG A 175 1.49 3.06 0.63
CA ARG A 175 0.54 2.71 -0.41
C ARG A 175 0.47 3.81 -1.49
N ILE A 176 0.36 5.08 -1.08
CA ILE A 176 0.35 6.23 -1.98
C ILE A 176 1.67 6.31 -2.77
N TYR A 177 2.81 6.17 -2.09
CA TYR A 177 4.12 6.17 -2.75
C TYR A 177 4.23 5.04 -3.78
N TYR A 178 3.84 3.83 -3.42
CA TYR A 178 3.90 2.67 -4.29
C TYR A 178 2.99 2.84 -5.51
N ASN A 179 1.73 3.24 -5.30
CA ASN A 179 0.74 3.34 -6.34
C ASN A 179 0.96 4.52 -7.29
N HIS A 180 1.31 5.71 -6.77
CA HIS A 180 1.23 6.95 -7.54
C HIS A 180 2.59 7.58 -7.87
N ILE A 181 3.66 7.22 -7.14
CA ILE A 181 4.94 7.90 -7.25
C ILE A 181 6.04 7.01 -7.82
N ARG A 182 6.11 5.75 -7.34
CA ARG A 182 7.19 4.84 -7.69
C ARG A 182 7.00 4.26 -9.09
N PRO A 183 7.96 4.45 -10.03
CA PRO A 183 7.94 3.76 -11.31
C PRO A 183 8.29 2.27 -11.11
N HIS A 184 7.70 1.41 -11.91
CA HIS A 184 7.91 -0.04 -11.87
C HIS A 184 8.46 -0.55 -13.21
N GLN A 185 9.61 -1.22 -13.18
CA GLN A 185 10.23 -1.80 -14.38
C GLN A 185 9.27 -2.76 -15.10
N ALA A 186 8.56 -3.61 -14.36
CA ALA A 186 7.61 -4.56 -14.93
C ALA A 186 6.31 -3.91 -15.44
N LEU A 187 6.15 -2.60 -15.31
CA LEU A 187 5.08 -1.79 -15.91
C LEU A 187 5.65 -0.80 -16.93
N ASN A 188 6.81 -1.12 -17.52
CA ASN A 188 7.51 -0.27 -18.50
C ASN A 188 7.76 1.16 -17.97
N GLY A 189 8.15 1.27 -16.70
CA GLY A 189 8.43 2.54 -16.04
C GLY A 189 7.19 3.29 -15.55
N LYS A 190 5.98 2.80 -15.81
CA LYS A 190 4.74 3.39 -15.26
C LYS A 190 4.61 3.11 -13.76
N THR A 191 3.89 3.97 -13.07
CA THR A 191 3.38 3.67 -11.74
C THR A 191 2.16 2.74 -11.84
N PRO A 192 1.78 1.98 -10.78
CA PRO A 192 0.55 1.22 -10.74
C PRO A 192 -0.70 2.06 -11.06
N ALA A 193 -0.76 3.30 -10.56
CA ALA A 193 -1.84 4.23 -10.87
C ALA A 193 -1.94 4.55 -12.37
N GLU A 194 -0.80 4.83 -13.02
CA GLU A 194 -0.76 5.05 -14.47
C GLU A 194 -1.14 3.79 -15.26
N ALA A 195 -0.79 2.60 -14.75
CA ALA A 195 -1.16 1.34 -15.38
C ALA A 195 -2.67 1.08 -15.32
N CYS A 196 -3.36 1.54 -14.27
CA CYS A 196 -4.82 1.45 -14.14
C CYS A 196 -5.57 2.72 -14.61
N GLY A 197 -4.94 3.55 -15.47
CA GLY A 197 -5.59 4.68 -16.12
C GLY A 197 -5.60 5.99 -15.32
N ILE A 198 -5.09 6.00 -14.09
CA ILE A 198 -4.98 7.21 -13.27
C ILE A 198 -3.72 7.97 -13.64
N LYS A 199 -3.87 9.17 -14.21
CA LYS A 199 -2.75 10.02 -14.60
C LYS A 199 -2.47 11.10 -13.55
N VAL A 200 -1.29 11.01 -12.91
CA VAL A 200 -0.75 12.10 -12.09
C VAL A 200 0.18 12.92 -12.97
N LYS A 201 -0.28 14.11 -13.37
CA LYS A 201 0.45 15.02 -14.28
C LYS A 201 1.66 15.65 -13.57
N GLY A 202 2.68 16.04 -14.37
CA GLY A 202 3.87 16.75 -13.91
C GLY A 202 5.02 15.84 -13.48
N GLU A 203 6.24 16.39 -13.48
CA GLU A 203 7.46 15.70 -13.10
C GLU A 203 7.51 15.38 -11.59
N ASN A 204 7.05 16.33 -10.77
CA ASN A 204 6.95 16.14 -9.34
C ASN A 204 5.55 15.65 -8.93
N LYS A 205 5.35 14.34 -9.02
CA LYS A 205 4.08 13.69 -8.69
C LYS A 205 3.62 13.94 -7.25
N TRP A 206 4.55 14.12 -6.30
CA TRP A 206 4.21 14.49 -4.94
C TRP A 206 3.54 15.86 -4.86
N LEU A 207 4.14 16.85 -5.52
CA LEU A 207 3.60 18.21 -5.56
C LEU A 207 2.22 18.22 -6.21
N THR A 208 2.06 17.51 -7.33
CA THR A 208 0.78 17.40 -8.03
C THR A 208 -0.31 16.80 -7.15
N LEU A 209 -0.02 15.69 -6.45
CA LEU A 209 -0.99 15.09 -5.54
C LEU A 209 -1.39 16.04 -4.42
N ILE A 210 -0.43 16.77 -3.83
CA ILE A 210 -0.69 17.74 -2.76
C ILE A 210 -1.53 18.92 -3.29
N GLN A 211 -1.22 19.43 -4.46
CA GLN A 211 -1.98 20.54 -5.07
C GLN A 211 -3.41 20.14 -5.43
N ASN A 212 -3.61 18.95 -5.95
CA ASN A 212 -4.95 18.46 -6.30
C ASN A 212 -5.85 18.29 -5.06
N THR A 213 -5.29 18.01 -3.89
CA THR A 213 -6.06 17.96 -2.63
C THR A 213 -6.60 19.31 -2.20
N SER A 214 -6.01 20.42 -2.69
CA SER A 214 -6.46 21.78 -2.33
C SER A 214 -7.60 22.27 -3.24
N GLN A 215 -7.95 21.48 -4.28
CA GLN A 215 -9.01 21.81 -5.26
C GLN A 215 -10.29 20.99 -5.04
N THR A 216 -10.25 20.05 -4.11
CA THR A 216 -11.39 19.22 -3.66
C THR A 216 -11.88 19.68 -2.30
#